data_ce9aab2fc033fa1c36a4fdf0727366fd
#
_entry.id   ce9aab2fc033fa1c36a4fdf0727366fd
#
_cell.length_a   1.000
_cell.length_b   1.000
_cell.length_c   1.000
_cell.angle_alpha   90.00
_cell.angle_beta   90.00
_cell.angle_gamma   90.00
#
_symmetry.space_group_name_H-M   'P 1'
#
loop_
_entity.id
_entity.type
_entity.pdbx_description
1 polymer ?
#
loop_
_entity_poly.entity_id
_entity_poly.type
_entity_poly.pdbx_seq_one_letter_code
_entity_poly.pdbx_strand_id
1 'polypeptide(L)'
;MKISRQAYADMFGPTVGDKVRLADTELWIEVEKDFTTYGEEVKFGGGKVIRDGMGQSQLLAAEVVDTLITNALIIDHWGIVKADVGLKDGRIAAIGKAGNPDIQPDVTIAIGASTEVIAGEGMILTAGGIDTHIHFICPQQIEEALMSGVTTMIGGGTGPATGTNATTCTSGPWHLARMLQAADAFAMNIGFTGKGNASLPEPLVEQVKAGAIGLKLHEDWGTTPAAIDNCLSVADQYDVQVAIHTDTLNESGFVETTLAAFKGRTIHTYHTEGAGGGHAPDIIKACGFPNVLPSSTNPTRPFTRNTIDEHLDMLMVCHHLDPSIAEDVAFAESRIRRETIAAEDILHDLGAFSMISSDSQAMGRVGEVITRTWQTADKMKKQRGALPGDGEGNDNFRIKRYIAKYTINPAITHGISHEVGSIEVGKWADLVLWRPAFFGVKPTLILKGGAIAASLMGDANASIPTPQPVHYRPMFASFGGSRHATSLTFISQAAAEAGLPEQLGLKKRIAVVKGCRDVQKTDLIHNDYLPSIDVDPQTYQVKADGMLLWCEPAEVLPMAQRYFLF
;
A
#
# COMPACT_ATOMS: atom_id res chain seq x y z
N MET A 1 -6.06 -24.47 37.29
CA MET A 1 -4.96 -25.05 36.51
C MET A 1 -4.00 -23.91 36.15
N LYS A 2 -2.68 -24.09 36.29
CA LYS A 2 -1.70 -23.06 35.85
C LYS A 2 -1.13 -23.51 34.52
N ILE A 3 -1.10 -22.61 33.53
CA ILE A 3 -0.42 -22.80 32.23
C ILE A 3 0.70 -21.78 32.11
N SER A 4 1.76 -22.12 31.41
CA SER A 4 2.84 -21.17 31.12
C SER A 4 2.37 -20.11 30.11
N ARG A 5 3.00 -18.94 30.11
CA ARG A 5 2.73 -17.88 29.15
C ARG A 5 2.94 -18.35 27.70
N GLN A 6 3.99 -19.15 27.47
CA GLN A 6 4.25 -19.75 26.17
C GLN A 6 3.10 -20.68 25.74
N ALA A 7 2.63 -21.57 26.60
CA ALA A 7 1.52 -22.47 26.28
C ALA A 7 0.21 -21.69 26.00
N TYR A 8 -0.01 -20.56 26.68
CA TYR A 8 -1.13 -19.67 26.38
C TYR A 8 -0.98 -19.06 24.99
N ALA A 9 0.20 -18.49 24.67
CA ALA A 9 0.47 -17.89 23.38
C ALA A 9 0.36 -18.91 22.22
N ASP A 10 0.78 -20.16 22.44
CA ASP A 10 0.65 -21.25 21.45
C ASP A 10 -0.84 -21.64 21.22
N MET A 11 -1.70 -21.46 22.21
CA MET A 11 -3.13 -21.76 22.09
C MET A 11 -3.95 -20.61 21.50
N PHE A 12 -3.68 -19.38 21.95
CA PHE A 12 -4.54 -18.21 21.70
C PHE A 12 -3.79 -17.00 21.11
N GLY A 13 -2.53 -17.16 20.73
CA GLY A 13 -1.69 -16.07 20.28
C GLY A 13 -1.09 -15.24 21.42
N PRO A 14 -0.17 -14.33 21.09
CA PRO A 14 0.48 -13.44 22.07
C PRO A 14 -0.54 -12.48 22.68
N THR A 15 -0.30 -12.07 23.93
CA THR A 15 -1.13 -11.11 24.67
C THR A 15 -0.30 -9.93 25.16
N VAL A 16 -0.91 -8.99 25.89
CA VAL A 16 -0.28 -7.74 26.34
C VAL A 16 1.10 -7.95 26.93
N GLY A 17 2.09 -7.22 26.41
CA GLY A 17 3.49 -7.27 26.81
C GLY A 17 4.29 -8.43 26.20
N ASP A 18 3.67 -9.33 25.43
CA ASP A 18 4.41 -10.30 24.64
C ASP A 18 5.06 -9.62 23.43
N LYS A 19 6.28 -10.05 23.10
CA LYS A 19 7.03 -9.52 21.98
C LYS A 19 7.11 -10.52 20.83
N VAL A 20 6.95 -10.04 19.61
CA VAL A 20 6.99 -10.86 18.40
C VAL A 20 7.98 -10.24 17.42
N ARG A 21 8.89 -11.06 16.90
CA ARG A 21 9.83 -10.66 15.85
C ARG A 21 9.15 -10.74 14.49
N LEU A 22 9.39 -9.75 13.64
CA LEU A 22 8.87 -9.70 12.28
C LEU A 22 9.87 -10.35 11.31
N ALA A 23 9.52 -11.50 10.74
CA ALA A 23 10.37 -12.30 9.84
C ALA A 23 11.78 -12.53 10.44
N ASP A 24 12.82 -12.33 9.64
CA ASP A 24 14.23 -12.39 10.06
C ASP A 24 14.85 -10.98 10.23
N THR A 25 14.01 -9.96 10.40
CA THR A 25 14.44 -8.57 10.68
C THR A 25 14.87 -8.42 12.15
N GLU A 26 15.46 -7.27 12.49
CA GLU A 26 15.67 -6.86 13.88
C GLU A 26 14.47 -6.09 14.48
N LEU A 27 13.35 -6.09 13.76
CA LEU A 27 12.13 -5.39 14.20
C LEU A 27 11.32 -6.28 15.17
N TRP A 28 10.98 -5.71 16.32
CA TRP A 28 10.18 -6.35 17.36
C TRP A 28 8.95 -5.52 17.65
N ILE A 29 7.80 -6.17 17.66
CA ILE A 29 6.56 -5.57 18.16
C ILE A 29 6.25 -6.08 19.57
N GLU A 30 5.54 -5.26 20.35
CA GLU A 30 4.98 -5.62 21.63
C GLU A 30 3.47 -5.40 21.58
N VAL A 31 2.70 -6.37 22.07
CA VAL A 31 1.23 -6.27 22.11
C VAL A 31 0.82 -5.21 23.13
N GLU A 32 0.15 -4.15 22.65
CA GLU A 32 -0.23 -2.98 23.46
C GLU A 32 -1.53 -3.21 24.24
N LYS A 33 -2.50 -3.90 23.62
CA LYS A 33 -3.82 -4.19 24.19
C LYS A 33 -4.31 -5.56 23.74
N ASP A 34 -5.17 -6.14 24.55
CA ASP A 34 -5.92 -7.36 24.24
C ASP A 34 -7.41 -7.04 24.38
N PHE A 35 -8.17 -7.19 23.32
CA PHE A 35 -9.61 -6.94 23.31
C PHE A 35 -10.42 -8.21 23.57
N THR A 36 -9.76 -9.37 23.69
CA THR A 36 -10.37 -10.61 24.19
C THR A 36 -10.32 -10.64 25.72
N THR A 37 -10.96 -11.61 26.34
CA THR A 37 -10.91 -11.80 27.78
C THR A 37 -10.09 -13.05 28.11
N TYR A 38 -9.05 -12.90 28.91
CA TYR A 38 -8.18 -14.00 29.33
C TYR A 38 -8.97 -15.14 29.96
N GLY A 39 -8.85 -16.33 29.37
CA GLY A 39 -9.54 -17.54 29.80
C GLY A 39 -10.93 -17.72 29.21
N GLU A 40 -11.40 -16.76 28.41
CA GLU A 40 -12.71 -16.85 27.73
C GLU A 40 -12.57 -16.73 26.19
N GLU A 41 -11.35 -16.87 25.68
CA GLU A 41 -11.08 -16.78 24.25
C GLU A 41 -11.82 -17.87 23.49
N VAL A 42 -12.39 -17.50 22.34
CA VAL A 42 -13.03 -18.46 21.45
C VAL A 42 -12.01 -19.05 20.49
N LYS A 43 -12.18 -20.34 20.19
CA LYS A 43 -11.35 -21.06 19.23
C LYS A 43 -12.17 -22.16 18.57
N PHE A 44 -11.95 -22.37 17.26
CA PHE A 44 -12.55 -23.46 16.50
C PHE A 44 -11.68 -24.71 16.51
N GLY A 45 -12.30 -25.89 16.52
CA GLY A 45 -11.65 -27.18 16.41
C GLY A 45 -12.32 -28.26 17.25
N GLY A 46 -11.88 -29.50 17.08
CA GLY A 46 -12.35 -30.63 17.89
C GLY A 46 -12.12 -30.39 19.36
N GLY A 47 -13.17 -30.45 20.17
CA GLY A 47 -13.10 -30.18 21.60
C GLY A 47 -12.91 -28.70 21.99
N LYS A 48 -12.95 -27.76 21.04
CA LYS A 48 -12.86 -26.33 21.31
C LYS A 48 -14.22 -25.70 21.52
N VAL A 49 -14.25 -24.41 21.93
CA VAL A 49 -15.45 -23.75 22.45
C VAL A 49 -16.45 -23.33 21.38
N ILE A 50 -16.03 -23.07 20.14
CA ILE A 50 -16.95 -22.70 19.05
C ILE A 50 -17.72 -23.96 18.62
N ARG A 51 -18.83 -24.20 19.33
CA ARG A 51 -19.79 -25.31 19.10
C ARG A 51 -21.16 -24.83 19.52
N ASP A 52 -22.19 -25.48 18.96
CA ASP A 52 -23.60 -25.20 19.24
C ASP A 52 -23.90 -25.19 20.75
N GLY A 53 -24.57 -24.15 21.22
CA GLY A 53 -24.92 -23.95 22.63
C GLY A 53 -23.71 -23.64 23.56
N MET A 54 -22.49 -23.47 23.00
CA MET A 54 -21.32 -23.04 23.71
C MET A 54 -20.88 -21.65 23.19
N GLY A 55 -19.78 -21.55 22.48
CA GLY A 55 -19.35 -20.29 21.85
C GLY A 55 -20.21 -19.88 20.65
N GLN A 56 -21.00 -20.78 20.06
CA GLN A 56 -21.98 -20.49 19.04
C GLN A 56 -23.36 -20.30 19.65
N SER A 57 -23.98 -19.15 19.36
CA SER A 57 -25.35 -18.80 19.78
C SER A 57 -26.39 -19.32 18.80
N GLN A 58 -27.68 -19.13 19.17
CA GLN A 58 -28.83 -19.45 18.33
C GLN A 58 -29.32 -18.26 17.47
N LEU A 59 -28.54 -17.17 17.43
CA LEU A 59 -28.88 -15.98 16.65
C LEU A 59 -28.90 -16.27 15.14
N LEU A 60 -29.72 -15.51 14.43
CA LEU A 60 -29.91 -15.68 12.99
C LEU A 60 -28.79 -14.97 12.20
N ALA A 61 -28.67 -15.30 10.91
CA ALA A 61 -27.66 -14.72 10.02
C ALA A 61 -27.64 -13.18 10.01
N ALA A 62 -28.78 -12.53 10.20
CA ALA A 62 -28.86 -11.07 10.27
C ALA A 62 -28.18 -10.46 11.51
N GLU A 63 -28.08 -11.25 12.59
CA GLU A 63 -27.62 -10.80 13.92
C GLU A 63 -26.16 -11.19 14.22
N VAL A 64 -25.57 -12.06 13.39
CA VAL A 64 -24.19 -12.54 13.55
C VAL A 64 -23.31 -12.12 12.38
N VAL A 65 -22.00 -12.22 12.57
CA VAL A 65 -21.02 -11.97 11.50
C VAL A 65 -20.98 -13.12 10.50
N ASP A 66 -20.63 -12.82 9.24
CA ASP A 66 -20.50 -13.83 8.19
C ASP A 66 -19.18 -14.61 8.35
N THR A 67 -18.11 -13.89 8.71
CA THR A 67 -16.78 -14.46 8.94
C THR A 67 -16.20 -13.90 10.25
N LEU A 68 -15.60 -14.77 11.02
CA LEU A 68 -14.87 -14.43 12.24
C LEU A 68 -13.40 -14.80 12.10
N ILE A 69 -12.49 -13.84 12.32
CA ILE A 69 -11.06 -14.11 12.50
C ILE A 69 -10.77 -14.10 14.00
N THR A 70 -10.37 -15.26 14.55
CA THR A 70 -10.19 -15.41 16.01
C THR A 70 -8.79 -15.02 16.45
N ASN A 71 -8.67 -14.33 17.60
CA ASN A 71 -7.41 -14.08 18.32
C ASN A 71 -6.25 -13.55 17.46
N ALA A 72 -6.54 -12.69 16.48
CA ALA A 72 -5.53 -12.17 15.58
C ALA A 72 -4.66 -11.09 16.24
N LEU A 73 -3.36 -11.09 15.92
CA LEU A 73 -2.46 -9.98 16.27
C LEU A 73 -2.53 -8.93 15.17
N ILE A 74 -3.32 -7.90 15.39
CA ILE A 74 -3.49 -6.78 14.46
C ILE A 74 -2.26 -5.88 14.52
N ILE A 75 -1.68 -5.57 13.35
CA ILE A 75 -0.72 -4.48 13.16
C ILE A 75 -1.36 -3.44 12.26
N ASP A 76 -1.62 -2.26 12.82
CA ASP A 76 -2.15 -1.13 12.08
C ASP A 76 -1.54 0.20 12.58
N HIS A 77 -1.75 1.29 11.84
CA HIS A 77 -1.25 2.61 12.23
C HIS A 77 -1.74 3.07 13.60
N TRP A 78 -2.91 2.63 14.04
CA TRP A 78 -3.54 3.02 15.31
C TRP A 78 -3.15 2.12 16.49
N GLY A 79 -2.59 0.94 16.25
CA GLY A 79 -2.23 0.04 17.35
C GLY A 79 -1.67 -1.31 16.90
N ILE A 80 -1.05 -1.98 17.89
CA ILE A 80 -0.60 -3.38 17.80
C ILE A 80 -1.34 -4.13 18.89
N VAL A 81 -2.42 -4.82 18.49
CA VAL A 81 -3.40 -5.33 19.46
C VAL A 81 -3.85 -6.75 19.12
N LYS A 82 -4.17 -7.53 20.15
CA LYS A 82 -4.88 -8.81 19.98
C LYS A 82 -6.38 -8.56 19.98
N ALA A 83 -7.10 -9.13 19.03
CA ALA A 83 -8.56 -9.06 18.96
C ALA A 83 -9.16 -10.18 18.11
N ASP A 84 -10.44 -10.44 18.31
CA ASP A 84 -11.26 -11.08 17.30
C ASP A 84 -11.78 -10.03 16.32
N VAL A 85 -11.91 -10.39 15.04
CA VAL A 85 -12.39 -9.49 13.99
C VAL A 85 -13.59 -10.12 13.29
N GLY A 86 -14.73 -9.47 13.38
CA GLY A 86 -15.97 -9.89 12.74
C GLY A 86 -16.20 -9.17 11.42
N LEU A 87 -16.53 -9.93 10.36
CA LEU A 87 -16.79 -9.40 9.03
C LEU A 87 -18.25 -9.66 8.64
N LYS A 88 -18.90 -8.65 8.07
CA LYS A 88 -20.30 -8.70 7.64
C LYS A 88 -20.47 -7.96 6.32
N ASP A 89 -21.14 -8.58 5.35
CA ASP A 89 -21.44 -7.98 4.04
C ASP A 89 -20.22 -7.34 3.33
N GLY A 90 -19.05 -7.97 3.48
CA GLY A 90 -17.79 -7.52 2.89
C GLY A 90 -17.06 -6.45 3.67
N ARG A 91 -17.55 -6.04 4.83
CA ARG A 91 -16.97 -5.00 5.68
C ARG A 91 -16.53 -5.51 7.04
N ILE A 92 -15.59 -4.79 7.66
CA ILE A 92 -15.24 -5.01 9.06
C ILE A 92 -16.41 -4.51 9.92
N ALA A 93 -17.12 -5.44 10.56
CA ALA A 93 -18.28 -5.13 11.37
C ALA A 93 -17.94 -4.82 12.82
N ALA A 94 -16.95 -5.53 13.37
CA ALA A 94 -16.53 -5.33 14.75
C ALA A 94 -15.09 -5.82 14.98
N ILE A 95 -14.41 -5.20 15.95
CA ILE A 95 -13.09 -5.59 16.48
C ILE A 95 -13.26 -5.70 17.99
N GLY A 96 -13.04 -6.89 18.56
CA GLY A 96 -13.29 -7.05 20.00
C GLY A 96 -13.26 -8.50 20.48
N LYS A 97 -14.25 -8.89 21.25
CA LYS A 97 -14.43 -10.23 21.84
C LYS A 97 -15.57 -10.97 21.15
N ALA A 98 -15.26 -12.10 20.54
CA ALA A 98 -16.27 -12.98 19.95
C ALA A 98 -16.79 -13.99 20.95
N GLY A 99 -18.01 -14.48 20.71
CA GLY A 99 -18.60 -15.53 21.53
C GLY A 99 -20.13 -15.64 21.41
N ASN A 100 -20.68 -16.32 22.40
CA ASN A 100 -22.12 -16.46 22.58
C ASN A 100 -22.62 -15.50 23.67
N PRO A 101 -23.36 -14.45 23.32
CA PRO A 101 -23.83 -13.45 24.29
C PRO A 101 -24.80 -14.01 25.33
N ASP A 102 -25.40 -15.18 25.11
CA ASP A 102 -26.32 -15.80 26.07
C ASP A 102 -25.59 -16.40 27.28
N ILE A 103 -24.31 -16.75 27.15
CA ILE A 103 -23.55 -17.46 28.19
C ILE A 103 -22.21 -16.81 28.52
N GLN A 104 -21.71 -15.89 27.72
CA GLN A 104 -20.44 -15.20 27.92
C GLN A 104 -20.69 -13.69 28.10
N PRO A 105 -20.12 -13.05 29.13
CA PRO A 105 -20.24 -11.62 29.32
C PRO A 105 -19.38 -10.85 28.28
N ASP A 106 -19.75 -9.59 28.06
CA ASP A 106 -18.99 -8.62 27.25
C ASP A 106 -18.68 -9.05 25.81
N VAL A 107 -19.49 -9.94 25.23
CA VAL A 107 -19.39 -10.34 23.84
C VAL A 107 -19.79 -9.16 22.95
N THR A 108 -18.88 -8.73 22.07
CA THR A 108 -19.09 -7.66 21.07
C THR A 108 -19.28 -8.22 19.67
N ILE A 109 -18.94 -9.50 19.44
CA ILE A 109 -19.06 -10.20 18.14
C ILE A 109 -19.78 -11.52 18.37
N ALA A 110 -21.06 -11.56 18.04
CA ALA A 110 -21.84 -12.77 18.17
C ALA A 110 -21.51 -13.80 17.08
N ILE A 111 -21.33 -15.05 17.49
CA ILE A 111 -21.11 -16.21 16.62
C ILE A 111 -22.43 -16.99 16.49
N GLY A 112 -22.81 -17.34 15.27
CA GLY A 112 -23.98 -18.17 14.97
C GLY A 112 -23.68 -19.31 14.02
N ALA A 113 -24.70 -20.08 13.68
CA ALA A 113 -24.60 -21.18 12.70
C ALA A 113 -24.20 -20.69 11.29
N SER A 114 -24.38 -19.40 11.00
CA SER A 114 -24.05 -18.76 9.72
C SER A 114 -22.64 -18.17 9.69
N THR A 115 -21.85 -18.29 10.77
CA THR A 115 -20.52 -17.70 10.88
C THR A 115 -19.45 -18.71 10.44
N GLU A 116 -18.66 -18.37 9.42
CA GLU A 116 -17.41 -19.08 9.08
C GLU A 116 -16.28 -18.59 9.98
N VAL A 117 -15.30 -19.45 10.26
CA VAL A 117 -14.21 -19.14 11.18
C VAL A 117 -12.84 -19.27 10.50
N ILE A 118 -12.04 -18.24 10.64
CA ILE A 118 -10.62 -18.20 10.24
C ILE A 118 -9.78 -18.14 11.51
N ALA A 119 -8.86 -19.08 11.69
CA ALA A 119 -7.96 -19.11 12.83
C ALA A 119 -6.90 -18.00 12.70
N GLY A 120 -6.93 -17.03 13.59
CA GLY A 120 -5.95 -15.95 13.68
C GLY A 120 -4.90 -16.15 14.77
N GLU A 121 -5.02 -17.21 15.57
CA GLU A 121 -4.11 -17.50 16.68
C GLU A 121 -2.66 -17.64 16.19
N GLY A 122 -1.77 -16.80 16.72
CA GLY A 122 -0.37 -16.76 16.32
C GLY A 122 -0.12 -16.18 14.95
N MET A 123 -1.15 -15.61 14.30
CA MET A 123 -1.05 -14.92 13.01
C MET A 123 -1.07 -13.41 13.20
N ILE A 124 -0.34 -12.70 12.35
CA ILE A 124 -0.42 -11.24 12.22
C ILE A 124 -1.50 -10.93 11.18
N LEU A 125 -2.36 -9.97 11.51
CA LEU A 125 -3.41 -9.45 10.62
C LEU A 125 -3.09 -7.99 10.25
N THR A 126 -3.05 -7.68 8.95
CA THR A 126 -2.88 -6.32 8.43
C THR A 126 -3.99 -5.97 7.45
N ALA A 127 -4.20 -4.67 7.23
CA ALA A 127 -4.92 -4.23 6.04
C ALA A 127 -4.14 -4.62 4.78
N GLY A 128 -4.84 -4.82 3.69
CA GLY A 128 -4.21 -5.03 2.38
C GLY A 128 -3.45 -3.80 1.90
N GLY A 129 -2.32 -4.04 1.24
CA GLY A 129 -1.47 -2.97 0.69
C GLY A 129 -2.16 -2.22 -0.44
N ILE A 130 -1.75 -0.96 -0.62
CA ILE A 130 -2.20 -0.06 -1.68
C ILE A 130 -0.97 0.43 -2.43
N ASP A 131 -0.92 0.17 -3.73
CA ASP A 131 0.12 0.68 -4.61
C ASP A 131 -0.46 1.75 -5.53
N THR A 132 0.10 2.96 -5.47
CA THR A 132 -0.41 4.14 -6.16
C THR A 132 0.43 4.58 -7.35
N HIS A 133 1.38 3.73 -7.77
CA HIS A 133 2.24 4.04 -8.91
C HIS A 133 2.34 2.83 -9.85
N ILE A 134 1.25 2.57 -10.57
CA ILE A 134 1.12 1.40 -11.45
C ILE A 134 1.12 1.83 -12.92
N HIS A 135 2.05 1.26 -13.70
CA HIS A 135 1.96 1.22 -15.15
C HIS A 135 1.18 -0.04 -15.56
N PHE A 136 -0.05 0.12 -16.02
CA PHE A 136 -0.88 -1.01 -16.45
C PHE A 136 -0.42 -1.52 -17.83
N ILE A 137 0.78 -2.12 -17.86
CA ILE A 137 1.40 -2.70 -19.07
C ILE A 137 0.94 -4.15 -19.24
N CYS A 138 1.22 -5.00 -18.24
CA CYS A 138 0.91 -6.42 -18.27
C CYS A 138 -0.17 -6.74 -17.22
N PRO A 139 -1.33 -7.30 -17.60
CA PRO A 139 -2.39 -7.60 -16.64
C PRO A 139 -2.00 -8.66 -15.60
N GLN A 140 -1.03 -9.52 -15.90
CA GLN A 140 -0.56 -10.56 -14.97
C GLN A 140 0.08 -9.97 -13.70
N GLN A 141 0.59 -8.74 -13.74
CA GLN A 141 1.09 -8.05 -12.55
C GLN A 141 0.02 -7.88 -11.45
N ILE A 142 -1.28 -7.92 -11.80
CA ILE A 142 -2.38 -7.80 -10.84
C ILE A 142 -2.43 -9.03 -9.92
N GLU A 143 -2.15 -10.22 -10.44
CA GLU A 143 -2.04 -11.44 -9.64
C GLU A 143 -0.80 -11.40 -8.75
N GLU A 144 0.35 -10.94 -9.28
CA GLU A 144 1.58 -10.75 -8.49
C GLU A 144 1.35 -9.76 -7.32
N ALA A 145 0.63 -8.67 -7.58
CA ALA A 145 0.24 -7.72 -6.54
C ALA A 145 -0.60 -8.41 -5.45
N LEU A 146 -1.67 -9.11 -5.84
CA LEU A 146 -2.54 -9.80 -4.91
C LEU A 146 -1.75 -10.81 -4.07
N MET A 147 -0.92 -11.65 -4.69
CA MET A 147 -0.15 -12.69 -4.01
C MET A 147 0.91 -12.12 -3.06
N SER A 148 1.32 -10.86 -3.22
CA SER A 148 2.21 -10.14 -2.29
C SER A 148 1.48 -9.47 -1.11
N GLY A 149 0.14 -9.46 -1.11
CA GLY A 149 -0.68 -8.78 -0.09
C GLY A 149 -1.13 -7.37 -0.47
N VAL A 150 -0.86 -6.92 -1.71
CA VAL A 150 -1.42 -5.68 -2.26
C VAL A 150 -2.84 -5.98 -2.76
N THR A 151 -3.82 -5.23 -2.28
CA THR A 151 -5.24 -5.45 -2.58
C THR A 151 -5.88 -4.31 -3.35
N THR A 152 -5.14 -3.21 -3.52
CA THR A 152 -5.58 -2.01 -4.24
C THR A 152 -4.45 -1.48 -5.13
N MET A 153 -4.76 -1.22 -6.40
CA MET A 153 -3.82 -0.68 -7.39
C MET A 153 -4.39 0.59 -8.02
N ILE A 154 -3.60 1.65 -8.00
CA ILE A 154 -3.93 2.94 -8.62
C ILE A 154 -2.82 3.31 -9.59
N GLY A 155 -3.19 3.72 -10.79
CA GLY A 155 -2.25 4.13 -11.81
C GLY A 155 -2.92 4.30 -13.16
N GLY A 156 -2.15 4.21 -14.23
CA GLY A 156 -2.68 4.36 -15.58
C GLY A 156 -1.95 3.51 -16.60
N GLY A 157 -2.53 3.42 -17.78
CA GLY A 157 -1.98 2.68 -18.91
C GLY A 157 -3.04 1.91 -19.66
N THR A 158 -2.62 1.31 -20.77
CA THR A 158 -3.50 0.63 -21.74
C THR A 158 -2.85 -0.63 -22.33
N GLY A 159 -1.91 -1.23 -21.63
CA GLY A 159 -1.05 -2.29 -22.16
C GLY A 159 0.34 -1.76 -22.56
N PRO A 160 1.16 -2.53 -23.28
CA PRO A 160 2.55 -2.17 -23.63
C PRO A 160 2.61 -1.11 -24.77
N ALA A 161 1.88 -0.02 -24.58
CA ALA A 161 1.95 1.14 -25.45
C ALA A 161 3.08 2.08 -25.00
N THR A 162 3.71 2.80 -25.91
CA THR A 162 4.84 3.68 -25.61
C THR A 162 4.51 4.69 -24.50
N GLY A 163 3.32 5.32 -24.56
CA GLY A 163 2.88 6.23 -23.50
C GLY A 163 2.70 5.56 -22.15
N THR A 164 2.22 4.30 -22.09
CA THR A 164 2.10 3.53 -20.85
C THR A 164 3.45 3.08 -20.31
N ASN A 165 4.39 2.72 -21.18
CA ASN A 165 5.73 2.32 -20.75
C ASN A 165 6.44 3.46 -20.01
N ALA A 166 6.26 4.70 -20.46
CA ALA A 166 6.86 5.87 -19.84
C ALA A 166 6.01 6.48 -18.71
N THR A 167 4.67 6.41 -18.81
CA THR A 167 3.78 7.17 -17.94
C THR A 167 2.64 6.33 -17.35
N THR A 168 2.09 6.75 -16.23
CA THR A 168 0.91 6.13 -15.62
C THR A 168 -0.37 6.84 -16.07
N CYS A 169 -0.54 7.02 -17.38
CA CYS A 169 -1.68 7.72 -17.96
C CYS A 169 -2.59 6.78 -18.75
N THR A 170 -3.88 6.75 -18.43
CA THR A 170 -4.91 6.17 -19.28
C THR A 170 -5.57 7.30 -20.04
N SER A 171 -5.12 7.53 -21.28
CA SER A 171 -5.42 8.75 -22.03
C SER A 171 -6.80 8.71 -22.69
N GLY A 172 -7.71 9.57 -22.24
CA GLY A 172 -8.98 9.87 -22.86
C GLY A 172 -10.12 8.88 -22.55
N PRO A 173 -11.36 9.29 -22.86
CA PRO A 173 -12.57 8.55 -22.47
C PRO A 173 -12.64 7.13 -23.04
N TRP A 174 -12.18 6.92 -24.27
CA TRP A 174 -12.24 5.60 -24.89
C TRP A 174 -11.38 4.56 -24.16
N HIS A 175 -10.12 4.92 -23.84
CA HIS A 175 -9.22 4.01 -23.11
C HIS A 175 -9.68 3.81 -21.67
N LEU A 176 -10.11 4.87 -20.98
CA LEU A 176 -10.66 4.76 -19.62
C LEU A 176 -11.84 3.77 -19.57
N ALA A 177 -12.77 3.87 -20.54
CA ALA A 177 -13.89 2.94 -20.63
C ALA A 177 -13.43 1.49 -20.83
N ARG A 178 -12.44 1.23 -21.71
CA ARG A 178 -11.91 -0.14 -21.94
C ARG A 178 -11.20 -0.67 -20.72
N MET A 179 -10.39 0.16 -20.02
CA MET A 179 -9.66 -0.26 -18.85
C MET A 179 -10.60 -0.50 -17.65
N LEU A 180 -11.63 0.33 -17.45
CA LEU A 180 -12.66 0.09 -16.43
C LEU A 180 -13.41 -1.24 -16.66
N GLN A 181 -13.77 -1.56 -17.91
CA GLN A 181 -14.38 -2.84 -18.24
C GLN A 181 -13.43 -4.03 -18.04
N ALA A 182 -12.15 -3.87 -18.38
CA ALA A 182 -11.15 -4.91 -18.15
C ALA A 182 -10.92 -5.17 -16.64
N ALA A 183 -11.04 -4.13 -15.80
CA ALA A 183 -10.87 -4.24 -14.36
C ALA A 183 -11.84 -5.22 -13.70
N ASP A 184 -13.02 -5.45 -14.28
CA ASP A 184 -13.99 -6.43 -13.77
C ASP A 184 -13.46 -7.89 -13.77
N ALA A 185 -12.38 -8.15 -14.53
CA ALA A 185 -11.78 -9.49 -14.60
C ALA A 185 -10.95 -9.87 -13.36
N PHE A 186 -10.61 -8.93 -12.48
CA PHE A 186 -9.61 -9.15 -11.43
C PHE A 186 -10.20 -9.00 -10.02
N ALA A 187 -9.75 -9.85 -9.10
CA ALA A 187 -10.04 -9.74 -7.66
C ALA A 187 -9.11 -8.69 -7.01
N MET A 188 -9.18 -7.45 -7.50
CA MET A 188 -8.34 -6.32 -7.11
C MET A 188 -9.17 -5.05 -7.09
N ASN A 189 -8.98 -4.18 -6.11
CA ASN A 189 -9.53 -2.83 -6.21
C ASN A 189 -8.68 -2.03 -7.17
N ILE A 190 -9.30 -1.34 -8.11
CA ILE A 190 -8.58 -0.64 -9.17
C ILE A 190 -9.16 0.76 -9.36
N GLY A 191 -8.26 1.73 -9.52
CA GLY A 191 -8.57 3.09 -9.95
C GLY A 191 -7.60 3.55 -11.03
N PHE A 192 -8.11 4.25 -12.06
CA PHE A 192 -7.31 4.72 -13.19
C PHE A 192 -7.08 6.23 -13.14
N THR A 193 -5.84 6.64 -13.46
CA THR A 193 -5.47 8.03 -13.66
C THR A 193 -5.52 8.40 -15.15
N GLY A 194 -6.13 9.53 -15.44
CA GLY A 194 -6.12 10.13 -16.77
C GLY A 194 -4.82 10.90 -17.04
N LYS A 195 -4.60 11.31 -18.29
CA LYS A 195 -3.48 12.17 -18.68
C LYS A 195 -3.74 13.61 -18.25
N GLY A 196 -2.86 14.15 -17.41
CA GLY A 196 -2.97 15.50 -16.85
C GLY A 196 -2.39 16.62 -17.73
N ASN A 197 -1.57 16.26 -18.72
CA ASN A 197 -0.86 17.21 -19.55
C ASN A 197 -1.77 17.79 -20.65
N ALA A 198 -2.40 18.91 -20.33
CA ALA A 198 -3.16 19.73 -21.27
C ALA A 198 -3.16 21.20 -20.81
N SER A 199 -3.13 22.13 -21.77
CA SER A 199 -3.10 23.57 -21.50
C SER A 199 -4.51 24.20 -21.41
N LEU A 200 -5.56 23.43 -21.72
CA LEU A 200 -6.96 23.80 -21.59
C LEU A 200 -7.70 22.82 -20.68
N PRO A 201 -8.74 23.24 -19.96
CA PRO A 201 -9.43 22.37 -18.99
C PRO A 201 -10.29 21.27 -19.64
N GLU A 202 -10.89 21.51 -20.80
CA GLU A 202 -11.87 20.61 -21.40
C GLU A 202 -11.34 19.18 -21.62
N PRO A 203 -10.11 18.97 -22.17
CA PRO A 203 -9.56 17.62 -22.34
C PRO A 203 -9.31 16.88 -21.04
N LEU A 204 -9.17 17.58 -19.92
CA LEU A 204 -9.02 16.98 -18.61
C LEU A 204 -10.37 16.64 -17.99
N VAL A 205 -11.34 17.55 -18.11
CA VAL A 205 -12.72 17.38 -17.63
C VAL A 205 -13.38 16.14 -18.24
N GLU A 206 -13.22 15.93 -19.55
CA GLU A 206 -13.79 14.75 -20.21
C GLU A 206 -13.22 13.42 -19.66
N GLN A 207 -11.93 13.38 -19.26
CA GLN A 207 -11.32 12.21 -18.65
C GLN A 207 -11.83 11.96 -17.23
N VAL A 208 -11.98 13.01 -16.43
CA VAL A 208 -12.59 12.90 -15.08
C VAL A 208 -14.02 12.37 -15.20
N LYS A 209 -14.82 12.91 -16.12
CA LYS A 209 -16.20 12.42 -16.38
C LYS A 209 -16.25 11.01 -16.95
N ALA A 210 -15.18 10.54 -17.58
CA ALA A 210 -15.02 9.18 -18.08
C ALA A 210 -14.50 8.19 -17.02
N GLY A 211 -14.41 8.60 -15.76
CA GLY A 211 -14.10 7.70 -14.63
C GLY A 211 -12.70 7.80 -14.08
N ALA A 212 -11.83 8.67 -14.59
CA ALA A 212 -10.52 8.88 -13.98
C ALA A 212 -10.65 9.37 -12.54
N ILE A 213 -9.96 8.70 -11.60
CA ILE A 213 -9.94 9.06 -10.18
C ILE A 213 -8.87 10.11 -9.84
N GLY A 214 -8.05 10.44 -10.81
CA GLY A 214 -6.97 11.40 -10.70
C GLY A 214 -6.41 11.71 -12.06
N LEU A 215 -5.51 12.69 -12.11
CA LEU A 215 -4.81 13.10 -13.31
C LEU A 215 -3.30 12.95 -13.10
N LYS A 216 -2.61 12.38 -14.07
CA LYS A 216 -1.16 12.20 -14.03
C LYS A 216 -0.46 13.19 -14.96
N LEU A 217 0.43 13.97 -14.38
CA LEU A 217 1.39 14.81 -15.09
C LEU A 217 2.71 14.06 -15.27
N HIS A 218 3.27 14.10 -16.46
CA HIS A 218 4.56 13.47 -16.78
C HIS A 218 5.35 14.31 -17.77
N GLU A 219 6.67 14.42 -17.56
CA GLU A 219 7.55 15.26 -18.41
C GLU A 219 7.48 14.88 -19.88
N ASP A 220 7.39 13.59 -20.22
CA ASP A 220 7.29 13.13 -21.62
C ASP A 220 6.08 13.71 -22.37
N TRP A 221 5.07 14.14 -21.64
CA TRP A 221 3.90 14.86 -22.18
C TRP A 221 3.99 16.38 -22.00
N GLY A 222 5.07 16.89 -21.39
CA GLY A 222 5.31 18.30 -21.11
C GLY A 222 4.71 18.77 -19.77
N THR A 223 5.47 18.74 -18.69
CA THR A 223 5.05 19.26 -17.36
C THR A 223 5.41 20.74 -17.19
N THR A 224 4.96 21.59 -18.10
CA THR A 224 5.15 23.03 -18.00
C THR A 224 4.34 23.62 -16.83
N PRO A 225 4.73 24.78 -16.30
CA PRO A 225 3.95 25.47 -15.27
C PRO A 225 2.48 25.69 -15.64
N ALA A 226 2.20 25.95 -16.93
CA ALA A 226 0.84 26.13 -17.42
C ALA A 226 0.04 24.82 -17.39
N ALA A 227 0.64 23.69 -17.81
CA ALA A 227 0.00 22.38 -17.74
C ALA A 227 -0.27 21.96 -16.29
N ILE A 228 0.68 22.20 -15.38
CA ILE A 228 0.53 21.92 -13.95
C ILE A 228 -0.63 22.75 -13.37
N ASP A 229 -0.65 24.05 -13.63
CA ASP A 229 -1.70 24.95 -13.11
C ASP A 229 -3.08 24.57 -13.61
N ASN A 230 -3.22 24.29 -14.91
CA ASN A 230 -4.47 23.83 -15.50
C ASN A 230 -4.94 22.50 -14.91
N CYS A 231 -4.04 21.53 -14.79
CA CYS A 231 -4.34 20.22 -14.22
C CYS A 231 -4.84 20.33 -12.77
N LEU A 232 -4.15 21.08 -11.93
CA LEU A 232 -4.55 21.30 -10.54
C LEU A 232 -5.88 22.06 -10.45
N SER A 233 -6.15 23.02 -11.34
CA SER A 233 -7.42 23.76 -11.35
C SER A 233 -8.61 22.85 -11.68
N VAL A 234 -8.47 21.94 -12.63
CA VAL A 234 -9.49 20.93 -12.93
C VAL A 234 -9.65 19.96 -11.76
N ALA A 235 -8.53 19.50 -11.18
CA ALA A 235 -8.58 18.61 -10.03
C ALA A 235 -9.30 19.22 -8.82
N ASP A 236 -9.05 20.51 -8.54
CA ASP A 236 -9.75 21.24 -7.46
C ASP A 236 -11.27 21.33 -7.71
N GLN A 237 -11.68 21.51 -8.97
CA GLN A 237 -13.10 21.57 -9.34
C GLN A 237 -13.82 20.23 -9.16
N TYR A 238 -13.14 19.11 -9.36
CA TYR A 238 -13.75 17.77 -9.40
C TYR A 238 -13.36 16.87 -8.23
N ASP A 239 -12.63 17.39 -7.27
CA ASP A 239 -12.11 16.65 -6.09
C ASP A 239 -11.43 15.33 -6.47
N VAL A 240 -10.44 15.40 -7.37
CA VAL A 240 -9.61 14.27 -7.77
C VAL A 240 -8.14 14.57 -7.49
N GLN A 241 -7.31 13.52 -7.29
CA GLN A 241 -5.89 13.71 -7.02
C GLN A 241 -5.10 14.04 -8.29
N VAL A 242 -4.02 14.80 -8.15
CA VAL A 242 -2.99 14.97 -9.18
C VAL A 242 -1.71 14.28 -8.73
N ALA A 243 -1.21 13.36 -9.55
CA ALA A 243 0.12 12.78 -9.38
C ALA A 243 1.09 13.36 -10.43
N ILE A 244 2.35 13.57 -10.05
CA ILE A 244 3.34 14.17 -10.95
C ILE A 244 4.68 13.43 -10.95
N HIS A 245 5.18 13.15 -12.14
CA HIS A 245 6.59 12.97 -12.46
C HIS A 245 7.10 14.32 -12.99
N THR A 246 7.98 14.97 -12.22
CA THR A 246 8.41 16.34 -12.54
C THR A 246 9.45 16.36 -13.67
N ASP A 247 9.77 17.56 -14.16
CA ASP A 247 10.64 17.81 -15.30
C ASP A 247 12.11 17.49 -14.96
N THR A 248 12.57 16.32 -15.29
CA THR A 248 13.92 15.82 -14.99
C THR A 248 15.01 16.62 -15.69
N LEU A 249 14.76 17.03 -16.93
CA LEU A 249 15.72 17.75 -17.76
C LEU A 249 15.78 19.24 -17.46
N ASN A 250 14.91 19.74 -16.56
CA ASN A 250 14.76 21.16 -16.26
C ASN A 250 14.45 22.01 -17.52
N GLU A 251 13.71 21.44 -18.48
CA GLU A 251 13.36 22.10 -19.74
C GLU A 251 12.42 23.29 -19.56
N SER A 252 11.51 23.18 -18.57
CA SER A 252 10.51 24.21 -18.27
C SER A 252 10.86 25.06 -17.05
N GLY A 253 12.05 24.88 -16.50
CA GLY A 253 12.56 25.56 -15.31
C GLY A 253 13.06 24.57 -14.26
N PHE A 254 13.62 25.08 -13.17
CA PHE A 254 14.13 24.28 -12.06
C PHE A 254 13.00 23.91 -11.08
N VAL A 255 13.34 23.16 -10.03
CA VAL A 255 12.40 22.68 -9.01
C VAL A 255 11.55 23.81 -8.41
N GLU A 256 12.13 24.98 -8.19
CA GLU A 256 11.44 26.15 -7.66
C GLU A 256 10.31 26.63 -8.58
N THR A 257 10.51 26.54 -9.90
CA THR A 257 9.48 26.89 -10.89
C THR A 257 8.28 25.94 -10.82
N THR A 258 8.56 24.64 -10.72
CA THR A 258 7.53 23.61 -10.57
C THR A 258 6.77 23.75 -9.24
N LEU A 259 7.49 23.92 -8.12
CA LEU A 259 6.87 24.13 -6.81
C LEU A 259 6.01 25.39 -6.76
N ALA A 260 6.45 26.48 -7.42
CA ALA A 260 5.67 27.71 -7.56
C ALA A 260 4.38 27.49 -8.37
N ALA A 261 4.41 26.63 -9.40
CA ALA A 261 3.24 26.28 -10.20
C ALA A 261 2.16 25.50 -9.42
N PHE A 262 2.54 24.82 -8.34
CA PHE A 262 1.57 24.16 -7.45
C PHE A 262 0.67 25.19 -6.73
N LYS A 263 1.16 26.38 -6.48
CA LYS A 263 0.40 27.48 -5.80
C LYS A 263 -0.20 27.02 -4.44
N GLY A 264 0.53 26.18 -3.69
CA GLY A 264 0.07 25.64 -2.41
C GLY A 264 -1.07 24.60 -2.49
N ARG A 265 -1.45 24.16 -3.69
CA ARG A 265 -2.47 23.12 -3.89
C ARG A 265 -1.90 21.73 -3.68
N THR A 266 -2.70 20.84 -3.18
CA THR A 266 -2.32 19.45 -2.90
C THR A 266 -1.89 18.72 -4.17
N ILE A 267 -0.75 18.01 -4.07
CA ILE A 267 -0.22 17.20 -5.16
C ILE A 267 0.59 16.01 -4.64
N HIS A 268 0.41 14.84 -5.27
CA HIS A 268 1.21 13.64 -5.00
C HIS A 268 2.43 13.61 -5.91
N THR A 269 3.63 13.69 -5.34
CA THR A 269 4.88 13.59 -6.10
C THR A 269 5.41 12.17 -6.08
N TYR A 270 5.70 11.63 -7.27
CA TYR A 270 6.28 10.30 -7.45
C TYR A 270 7.81 10.35 -7.31
N HIS A 271 8.43 9.22 -6.90
CA HIS A 271 9.88 9.06 -6.76
C HIS A 271 10.59 10.39 -6.36
N THR A 272 10.09 10.99 -5.29
CA THR A 272 10.45 12.35 -4.87
C THR A 272 11.93 12.50 -4.44
N GLU A 273 12.72 11.42 -4.41
CA GLU A 273 14.17 11.51 -4.24
C GLU A 273 14.91 11.80 -5.55
N GLY A 274 14.34 11.48 -6.70
CA GLY A 274 14.83 11.88 -8.01
C GLY A 274 15.38 10.78 -8.91
N ALA A 275 15.80 9.60 -8.40
CA ALA A 275 16.41 8.56 -9.23
C ALA A 275 15.42 7.95 -10.25
N GLY A 276 14.13 7.81 -9.88
CA GLY A 276 13.07 7.38 -10.80
C GLY A 276 12.63 8.45 -11.80
N GLY A 277 13.05 9.67 -11.62
CA GLY A 277 12.72 10.85 -12.42
C GLY A 277 12.24 12.02 -11.56
N GLY A 278 12.51 13.21 -12.03
CA GLY A 278 12.20 14.44 -11.35
C GLY A 278 13.40 15.40 -11.39
N HIS A 279 13.16 16.67 -11.08
CA HIS A 279 14.19 17.69 -11.12
C HIS A 279 15.50 17.22 -10.49
N ALA A 280 16.55 17.18 -11.29
CA ALA A 280 17.88 16.82 -10.81
C ALA A 280 18.68 18.09 -10.45
N PRO A 281 19.38 18.10 -9.30
CA PRO A 281 19.51 17.01 -8.31
C PRO A 281 18.53 17.08 -7.14
N ASP A 282 17.55 17.97 -7.14
CA ASP A 282 17.00 18.54 -5.92
C ASP A 282 15.47 18.45 -5.75
N ILE A 283 14.79 17.60 -6.52
CA ILE A 283 13.35 17.33 -6.33
C ILE A 283 13.02 16.89 -4.88
N ILE A 284 13.96 16.28 -4.18
CA ILE A 284 13.81 15.85 -2.78
C ILE A 284 13.42 17.01 -1.84
N LYS A 285 13.72 18.26 -2.19
CA LYS A 285 13.26 19.46 -1.48
C LYS A 285 11.75 19.52 -1.33
N ALA A 286 11.01 18.93 -2.29
CA ALA A 286 9.55 18.89 -2.27
C ALA A 286 8.98 18.24 -1.00
N CYS A 287 9.73 17.35 -0.34
CA CYS A 287 9.32 16.74 0.93
C CYS A 287 9.11 17.75 2.07
N GLY A 288 9.67 18.95 1.97
CA GLY A 288 9.52 20.02 2.97
C GLY A 288 8.27 20.88 2.79
N PHE A 289 7.43 20.63 1.79
CA PHE A 289 6.26 21.46 1.51
C PHE A 289 4.96 20.84 2.03
N PRO A 290 4.11 21.61 2.73
CA PRO A 290 2.90 21.08 3.39
C PRO A 290 1.85 20.56 2.42
N ASN A 291 1.79 21.08 1.20
CA ASN A 291 0.85 20.67 0.15
C ASN A 291 1.37 19.51 -0.72
N VAL A 292 2.61 19.06 -0.51
CA VAL A 292 3.21 17.95 -1.26
C VAL A 292 3.08 16.65 -0.48
N LEU A 293 2.53 15.63 -1.12
CA LEU A 293 2.37 14.28 -0.58
C LEU A 293 3.43 13.39 -1.25
N PRO A 294 4.63 13.23 -0.66
CA PRO A 294 5.75 12.59 -1.33
C PRO A 294 5.70 11.07 -1.23
N SER A 295 6.02 10.40 -2.34
CA SER A 295 6.21 8.96 -2.39
C SER A 295 7.58 8.56 -2.93
N SER A 296 8.04 7.41 -2.50
CA SER A 296 9.19 6.68 -3.04
C SER A 296 8.73 5.54 -3.92
N THR A 297 9.64 5.07 -4.76
CA THR A 297 9.50 3.82 -5.51
C THR A 297 10.45 2.76 -4.97
N ASN A 298 10.05 1.50 -5.04
CA ASN A 298 10.75 0.43 -4.34
C ASN A 298 12.16 0.07 -4.87
N PRO A 299 12.57 0.37 -6.12
CA PRO A 299 13.92 0.04 -6.57
C PRO A 299 15.05 0.73 -5.79
N THR A 300 14.82 1.92 -5.28
CA THR A 300 15.79 2.66 -4.47
C THR A 300 15.74 2.28 -2.98
N ARG A 301 14.78 1.43 -2.58
CA ARG A 301 14.50 1.06 -1.19
C ARG A 301 14.86 -0.39 -0.86
N PRO A 302 15.59 -0.63 0.22
CA PRO A 302 16.53 0.30 0.85
C PRO A 302 17.78 0.52 -0.01
N PHE A 303 18.56 1.56 0.28
CA PHE A 303 19.87 1.77 -0.36
C PHE A 303 20.82 0.61 -0.02
N THR A 304 21.29 -0.08 -1.06
CA THR A 304 22.20 -1.23 -0.98
C THR A 304 23.45 -0.97 -1.83
N ARG A 305 24.45 -1.85 -1.74
CA ARG A 305 25.65 -1.75 -2.58
C ARG A 305 25.36 -1.79 -4.07
N ASN A 306 24.30 -2.49 -4.49
CA ASN A 306 23.97 -2.68 -5.89
C ASN A 306 22.93 -1.66 -6.41
N THR A 307 22.33 -0.85 -5.54
CA THR A 307 21.21 0.03 -5.92
C THR A 307 21.56 0.97 -7.06
N ILE A 308 22.77 1.54 -7.05
CA ILE A 308 23.19 2.49 -8.08
C ILE A 308 23.29 1.82 -9.45
N ASP A 309 23.98 0.68 -9.52
CA ASP A 309 24.22 -0.04 -10.78
C ASP A 309 22.90 -0.60 -11.32
N GLU A 310 22.08 -1.24 -10.46
CA GLU A 310 20.76 -1.75 -10.86
C GLU A 310 19.84 -0.64 -11.37
N HIS A 311 19.87 0.52 -10.72
CA HIS A 311 19.01 1.64 -11.10
C HIS A 311 19.48 2.28 -12.40
N LEU A 312 20.79 2.37 -12.61
CA LEU A 312 21.38 2.84 -13.85
C LEU A 312 20.96 1.97 -15.03
N ASP A 313 21.07 0.63 -14.90
CA ASP A 313 20.65 -0.32 -15.92
C ASP A 313 19.14 -0.17 -16.25
N MET A 314 18.30 -0.06 -15.22
CA MET A 314 16.87 0.13 -15.42
C MET A 314 16.54 1.44 -16.14
N LEU A 315 17.21 2.53 -15.76
CA LEU A 315 17.01 3.84 -16.37
C LEU A 315 17.42 3.83 -17.86
N MET A 316 18.56 3.22 -18.18
CA MET A 316 19.01 3.08 -19.57
C MET A 316 17.96 2.38 -20.44
N VAL A 317 17.35 1.31 -19.92
CA VAL A 317 16.31 0.56 -20.64
C VAL A 317 15.02 1.35 -20.74
N CYS A 318 14.51 1.92 -19.64
CA CYS A 318 13.22 2.61 -19.62
C CYS A 318 13.18 3.86 -20.47
N HIS A 319 14.29 4.57 -20.59
CA HIS A 319 14.40 5.80 -21.40
C HIS A 319 14.98 5.56 -22.78
N HIS A 320 15.13 4.29 -23.22
CA HIS A 320 15.67 3.92 -24.52
C HIS A 320 17.07 4.52 -24.79
N LEU A 321 17.91 4.61 -23.76
CA LEU A 321 19.26 5.13 -23.85
C LEU A 321 20.22 4.04 -24.35
N ASP A 322 21.29 4.45 -25.03
CA ASP A 322 22.30 3.54 -25.58
C ASP A 322 23.60 3.62 -24.76
N PRO A 323 24.05 2.52 -24.14
CA PRO A 323 25.29 2.50 -23.34
C PRO A 323 26.57 2.75 -24.17
N SER A 324 26.50 2.68 -25.50
CA SER A 324 27.60 3.04 -26.39
C SER A 324 27.69 4.55 -26.68
N ILE A 325 26.68 5.33 -26.29
CA ILE A 325 26.63 6.78 -26.48
C ILE A 325 27.00 7.45 -25.16
N ALA A 326 28.13 8.19 -25.14
CA ALA A 326 28.66 8.80 -23.93
C ALA A 326 27.71 9.83 -23.32
N GLU A 327 26.96 10.54 -24.14
CA GLU A 327 25.96 11.53 -23.72
C GLU A 327 24.77 10.88 -23.02
N ASP A 328 24.31 9.72 -23.49
CA ASP A 328 23.24 8.95 -22.87
C ASP A 328 23.65 8.42 -21.49
N VAL A 329 24.87 7.90 -21.40
CA VAL A 329 25.45 7.44 -20.12
C VAL A 329 25.59 8.62 -19.13
N ALA A 330 26.12 9.75 -19.59
CA ALA A 330 26.28 10.95 -18.75
C ALA A 330 24.91 11.48 -18.27
N PHE A 331 23.89 11.43 -19.11
CA PHE A 331 22.53 11.79 -18.72
C PHE A 331 22.00 10.85 -17.62
N ALA A 332 22.10 9.54 -17.81
CA ALA A 332 21.67 8.57 -16.83
C ALA A 332 22.40 8.72 -15.48
N GLU A 333 23.73 8.85 -15.50
CA GLU A 333 24.56 9.09 -14.31
C GLU A 333 24.23 10.43 -13.64
N SER A 334 23.79 11.44 -14.38
CA SER A 334 23.39 12.74 -13.80
C SER A 334 22.18 12.65 -12.89
N ARG A 335 21.33 11.66 -13.06
CA ARG A 335 20.04 11.50 -12.35
C ARG A 335 20.14 10.59 -11.14
N ILE A 336 21.03 9.60 -11.15
CA ILE A 336 21.13 8.59 -10.09
C ILE A 336 22.25 8.98 -9.15
N ARG A 337 21.90 9.33 -7.92
CA ARG A 337 22.82 9.83 -6.92
C ARG A 337 22.70 9.05 -5.61
N ARG A 338 23.80 8.48 -5.16
CA ARG A 338 23.86 7.78 -3.87
C ARG A 338 23.51 8.67 -2.69
N GLU A 339 23.80 9.97 -2.80
CA GLU A 339 23.56 10.97 -1.77
C GLU A 339 22.07 11.17 -1.52
N THR A 340 21.26 11.33 -2.57
CA THR A 340 19.81 11.47 -2.46
C THR A 340 19.13 10.15 -2.08
N ILE A 341 19.60 9.01 -2.61
CA ILE A 341 19.10 7.68 -2.26
C ILE A 341 19.40 7.34 -0.79
N ALA A 342 20.59 7.67 -0.29
CA ALA A 342 20.93 7.49 1.12
C ALA A 342 20.09 8.39 2.03
N ALA A 343 19.89 9.64 1.64
CA ALA A 343 19.06 10.59 2.39
C ALA A 343 17.59 10.14 2.44
N GLU A 344 17.07 9.52 1.36
CA GLU A 344 15.70 9.02 1.27
C GLU A 344 15.41 7.97 2.35
N ASP A 345 16.31 7.01 2.62
CA ASP A 345 16.13 6.03 3.71
C ASP A 345 15.92 6.72 5.06
N ILE A 346 16.75 7.74 5.34
CA ILE A 346 16.66 8.50 6.59
C ILE A 346 15.37 9.31 6.66
N LEU A 347 14.98 9.94 5.56
CA LEU A 347 13.74 10.73 5.49
C LEU A 347 12.49 9.85 5.64
N HIS A 348 12.55 8.59 5.21
CA HIS A 348 11.50 7.61 5.53
C HIS A 348 11.40 7.33 7.03
N ASP A 349 12.53 7.14 7.68
CA ASP A 349 12.58 6.86 9.12
C ASP A 349 12.18 8.07 9.97
N LEU A 350 12.46 9.28 9.49
CA LEU A 350 12.01 10.54 10.10
C LEU A 350 10.53 10.85 9.83
N GLY A 351 9.91 10.20 8.86
CA GLY A 351 8.51 10.44 8.48
C GLY A 351 8.33 11.61 7.50
N ALA A 352 9.37 11.99 6.76
CA ALA A 352 9.27 13.02 5.72
C ALA A 352 8.77 12.47 4.39
N PHE A 353 9.13 11.23 4.02
CA PHE A 353 8.46 10.49 2.94
C PHE A 353 7.24 9.77 3.48
N SER A 354 6.10 10.05 2.88
CA SER A 354 4.80 9.62 3.42
C SER A 354 4.33 8.28 2.89
N MET A 355 4.79 7.86 1.71
CA MET A 355 4.34 6.66 1.01
C MET A 355 5.48 5.91 0.33
N ILE A 356 5.28 4.61 0.11
CA ILE A 356 6.10 3.76 -0.74
C ILE A 356 5.18 3.08 -1.76
N SER A 357 5.56 3.13 -3.03
CA SER A 357 4.86 2.52 -4.16
C SER A 357 5.85 1.73 -5.02
N SER A 358 5.39 1.14 -6.13
CA SER A 358 6.27 0.29 -6.93
C SER A 358 6.97 0.97 -8.09
N ASP A 359 6.28 1.78 -8.87
CA ASP A 359 6.66 2.12 -10.24
C ASP A 359 6.65 0.87 -11.13
N SER A 360 5.57 0.10 -11.00
CA SER A 360 5.46 -1.26 -11.53
C SER A 360 5.65 -1.31 -13.03
N GLN A 361 6.57 -2.14 -13.48
CA GLN A 361 6.94 -2.41 -14.86
C GLN A 361 7.60 -1.24 -15.64
N ALA A 362 7.73 -0.04 -15.03
CA ALA A 362 8.57 1.00 -15.59
C ALA A 362 10.00 0.92 -15.04
N MET A 363 10.17 0.95 -13.71
CA MET A 363 11.47 0.75 -13.07
C MET A 363 11.37 -0.10 -11.80
N GLY A 364 10.16 -0.47 -11.33
CA GLY A 364 9.93 -1.17 -10.09
C GLY A 364 9.06 -2.42 -10.20
N ARG A 365 8.79 -3.04 -9.05
CA ARG A 365 8.11 -4.33 -8.94
C ARG A 365 6.96 -4.27 -7.94
N VAL A 366 5.73 -4.48 -8.40
CA VAL A 366 4.53 -4.45 -7.55
C VAL A 366 4.59 -5.46 -6.39
N GLY A 367 5.15 -6.64 -6.62
CA GLY A 367 5.27 -7.69 -5.61
C GLY A 367 6.27 -7.39 -4.49
N GLU A 368 7.03 -6.31 -4.56
CA GLU A 368 8.08 -5.97 -3.60
C GLU A 368 7.76 -4.74 -2.72
N VAL A 369 6.61 -4.08 -2.89
CA VAL A 369 6.26 -2.87 -2.12
C VAL A 369 6.34 -3.13 -0.62
N ILE A 370 5.66 -4.18 -0.15
CA ILE A 370 5.61 -4.51 1.28
C ILE A 370 6.99 -4.95 1.78
N THR A 371 7.63 -5.87 1.08
CA THR A 371 8.95 -6.41 1.47
C THR A 371 10.00 -5.30 1.58
N ARG A 372 10.10 -4.43 0.57
CA ARG A 372 11.07 -3.32 0.55
C ARG A 372 10.81 -2.29 1.63
N THR A 373 9.55 -2.05 1.97
CA THR A 373 9.18 -1.19 3.10
C THR A 373 9.78 -1.72 4.42
N TRP A 374 9.63 -3.02 4.69
CA TRP A 374 10.15 -3.62 5.92
C TRP A 374 11.67 -3.80 5.93
N GLN A 375 12.28 -4.05 4.78
CA GLN A 375 13.74 -4.03 4.63
C GLN A 375 14.32 -2.64 4.93
N THR A 376 13.64 -1.57 4.50
CA THR A 376 14.03 -0.19 4.81
C THR A 376 13.92 0.09 6.31
N ALA A 377 12.82 -0.33 6.94
CA ALA A 377 12.63 -0.17 8.39
C ALA A 377 13.72 -0.91 9.20
N ASP A 378 14.05 -2.13 8.82
CA ASP A 378 15.12 -2.93 9.44
C ASP A 378 16.49 -2.27 9.31
N LYS A 379 16.83 -1.82 8.09
CA LYS A 379 18.09 -1.09 7.85
C LYS A 379 18.17 0.16 8.72
N MET A 380 17.11 0.93 8.77
CA MET A 380 17.08 2.16 9.57
C MET A 380 17.20 1.87 11.07
N LYS A 381 16.57 0.83 11.57
CA LYS A 381 16.77 0.41 12.96
C LYS A 381 18.24 0.06 13.24
N LYS A 382 18.85 -0.75 12.38
CA LYS A 382 20.26 -1.17 12.53
C LYS A 382 21.23 0.00 12.53
N GLN A 383 20.99 1.00 11.68
CA GLN A 383 21.92 2.12 11.52
C GLN A 383 21.62 3.33 12.41
N ARG A 384 20.38 3.51 12.85
CA ARG A 384 19.94 4.69 13.59
C ARG A 384 19.43 4.40 15.02
N GLY A 385 19.23 3.12 15.36
CA GLY A 385 18.69 2.73 16.67
C GLY A 385 17.17 2.92 16.79
N ALA A 386 16.67 3.04 18.01
CA ALA A 386 15.25 3.24 18.32
C ALA A 386 14.78 4.64 17.92
N LEU A 387 13.52 4.76 17.51
CA LEU A 387 12.87 6.07 17.34
C LEU A 387 12.40 6.62 18.69
N PRO A 388 12.27 7.96 18.85
CA PRO A 388 11.81 8.57 20.10
C PRO A 388 10.43 8.09 20.59
N GLY A 389 9.61 7.55 19.68
CA GLY A 389 8.29 7.00 20.01
C GLY A 389 8.26 5.49 20.27
N ASP A 390 9.39 4.79 20.09
CA ASP A 390 9.49 3.36 20.37
C ASP A 390 9.54 3.08 21.88
N GLY A 391 9.02 1.92 22.28
CA GLY A 391 9.08 1.47 23.67
C GLY A 391 10.39 0.76 24.00
N GLU A 392 10.56 0.38 25.29
CA GLU A 392 11.74 -0.37 25.70
C GLU A 392 11.78 -1.77 25.07
N GLY A 393 12.73 -1.97 24.15
CA GLY A 393 12.94 -3.23 23.44
C GLY A 393 11.81 -3.61 22.49
N ASN A 394 11.07 -2.64 21.98
CA ASN A 394 10.14 -2.79 20.85
C ASN A 394 10.25 -1.61 19.89
N ASP A 395 9.72 -1.78 18.67
CA ASP A 395 9.76 -0.81 17.59
C ASP A 395 8.34 -0.34 17.21
N ASN A 396 7.40 -0.37 18.14
CA ASN A 396 5.98 -0.17 17.86
C ASN A 396 5.68 1.10 17.07
N PHE A 397 6.34 2.22 17.40
CA PHE A 397 6.12 3.46 16.67
C PHE A 397 6.68 3.41 15.24
N ARG A 398 7.89 2.86 15.06
CA ARG A 398 8.45 2.63 13.73
C ARG A 398 7.54 1.73 12.91
N ILE A 399 7.02 0.64 13.49
CA ILE A 399 6.10 -0.27 12.81
C ILE A 399 4.83 0.47 12.35
N LYS A 400 4.20 1.27 13.21
CA LYS A 400 3.02 2.08 12.87
C LYS A 400 3.33 3.10 11.77
N ARG A 401 4.51 3.71 11.79
CA ARG A 401 4.97 4.64 10.74
C ARG A 401 5.13 3.94 9.38
N TYR A 402 5.76 2.77 9.36
CA TYR A 402 6.06 2.08 8.09
C TYR A 402 4.84 1.38 7.50
N ILE A 403 3.96 0.79 8.31
CA ILE A 403 2.73 0.21 7.78
C ILE A 403 1.81 1.27 7.15
N ALA A 404 1.77 2.47 7.71
CA ALA A 404 0.97 3.58 7.17
C ALA A 404 1.39 3.97 5.74
N LYS A 405 2.65 3.75 5.36
CA LYS A 405 3.20 4.17 4.05
C LYS A 405 2.61 3.43 2.85
N TYR A 406 2.11 2.23 3.04
CA TYR A 406 1.51 1.43 1.97
C TYR A 406 0.06 0.99 2.27
N THR A 407 -0.54 1.55 3.33
CA THR A 407 -1.93 1.28 3.72
C THR A 407 -2.73 2.58 3.80
N ILE A 408 -2.77 3.24 4.97
CA ILE A 408 -3.65 4.39 5.18
C ILE A 408 -3.21 5.66 4.45
N ASN A 409 -1.91 5.94 4.33
CA ASN A 409 -1.45 7.18 3.69
C ASN A 409 -1.76 7.25 2.20
N PRO A 410 -1.50 6.20 1.38
CA PRO A 410 -1.96 6.20 -0.01
C PRO A 410 -3.48 6.25 -0.12
N ALA A 411 -4.23 5.67 0.83
CA ALA A 411 -5.69 5.76 0.85
C ALA A 411 -6.19 7.19 1.11
N ILE A 412 -5.59 7.91 2.06
CA ILE A 412 -5.87 9.33 2.32
C ILE A 412 -5.52 10.15 1.09
N THR A 413 -4.31 9.96 0.55
CA THR A 413 -3.81 10.71 -0.62
C THR A 413 -4.76 10.64 -1.81
N HIS A 414 -5.35 9.48 -2.08
CA HIS A 414 -6.23 9.26 -3.23
C HIS A 414 -7.72 9.29 -2.92
N GLY A 415 -8.11 9.76 -1.72
CA GLY A 415 -9.50 9.95 -1.35
C GLY A 415 -10.33 8.67 -1.23
N ILE A 416 -9.70 7.55 -0.86
CA ILE A 416 -10.33 6.23 -0.72
C ILE A 416 -10.26 5.68 0.72
N SER A 417 -9.77 6.47 1.67
CA SER A 417 -9.57 6.03 3.06
C SER A 417 -10.86 5.69 3.81
N HIS A 418 -12.01 6.13 3.30
CA HIS A 418 -13.32 5.76 3.82
C HIS A 418 -13.73 4.31 3.44
N GLU A 419 -13.07 3.70 2.45
CA GLU A 419 -13.32 2.33 2.01
C GLU A 419 -12.21 1.36 2.45
N VAL A 420 -10.94 1.74 2.30
CA VAL A 420 -9.78 0.86 2.48
C VAL A 420 -8.64 1.54 3.24
N GLY A 421 -7.58 0.79 3.53
CA GLY A 421 -6.31 1.32 4.05
C GLY A 421 -6.07 1.13 5.54
N SER A 422 -7.03 0.60 6.29
CA SER A 422 -6.82 0.25 7.71
C SER A 422 -7.84 -0.78 8.20
N ILE A 423 -7.54 -1.40 9.35
CA ILE A 423 -8.46 -2.33 10.03
C ILE A 423 -9.33 -1.50 10.98
N GLU A 424 -10.42 -0.96 10.46
CA GLU A 424 -11.39 -0.15 11.20
C GLU A 424 -12.81 -0.53 10.83
N VAL A 425 -13.71 -0.46 11.82
CA VAL A 425 -15.13 -0.78 11.63
C VAL A 425 -15.74 0.09 10.52
N GLY A 426 -16.47 -0.56 9.62
CA GLY A 426 -17.12 0.05 8.46
C GLY A 426 -16.29 0.01 7.17
N LYS A 427 -14.99 -0.20 7.23
CA LYS A 427 -14.13 -0.32 6.04
C LYS A 427 -14.28 -1.68 5.35
N TRP A 428 -13.93 -1.69 4.07
CA TRP A 428 -13.92 -2.90 3.25
C TRP A 428 -12.93 -3.91 3.80
N ALA A 429 -13.33 -5.16 3.93
CA ALA A 429 -12.55 -6.20 4.58
C ALA A 429 -11.50 -6.82 3.64
N ASP A 430 -10.58 -5.99 3.16
CA ASP A 430 -9.38 -6.39 2.44
C ASP A 430 -8.26 -6.59 3.46
N LEU A 431 -8.00 -7.84 3.81
CA LEU A 431 -7.17 -8.22 4.95
C LEU A 431 -6.13 -9.26 4.55
N VAL A 432 -4.98 -9.21 5.19
CA VAL A 432 -3.87 -10.15 4.96
C VAL A 432 -3.42 -10.79 6.26
N LEU A 433 -3.41 -12.13 6.30
CA LEU A 433 -2.88 -12.90 7.41
C LEU A 433 -1.46 -13.40 7.09
N TRP A 434 -0.58 -13.23 8.05
CA TRP A 434 0.84 -13.57 7.96
C TRP A 434 1.25 -14.46 9.12
N ARG A 435 2.05 -15.48 8.85
CA ARG A 435 2.85 -16.08 9.93
C ARG A 435 3.95 -15.09 10.30
N PRO A 436 4.24 -14.86 11.58
CA PRO A 436 5.28 -13.91 12.00
C PRO A 436 6.63 -14.13 11.31
N ALA A 437 7.04 -15.40 11.15
CA ALA A 437 8.29 -15.77 10.47
C ALA A 437 8.33 -15.40 8.96
N PHE A 438 7.18 -15.15 8.33
CA PHE A 438 7.04 -14.81 6.91
C PHE A 438 6.40 -13.43 6.70
N PHE A 439 6.30 -12.65 7.75
CA PHE A 439 5.69 -11.32 7.72
C PHE A 439 6.32 -10.44 6.63
N GLY A 440 5.48 -9.82 5.81
CA GLY A 440 5.90 -8.92 4.75
C GLY A 440 6.52 -9.58 3.51
N VAL A 441 6.67 -10.94 3.50
CA VAL A 441 7.23 -11.67 2.38
C VAL A 441 6.23 -12.62 1.75
N LYS A 442 5.61 -13.48 2.57
CA LYS A 442 4.65 -14.51 2.10
C LYS A 442 3.36 -14.45 2.91
N PRO A 443 2.32 -13.80 2.38
CA PRO A 443 0.98 -13.89 2.97
C PRO A 443 0.53 -15.35 3.06
N THR A 444 -0.09 -15.72 4.17
CA THR A 444 -0.69 -17.06 4.31
C THR A 444 -2.07 -17.11 3.69
N LEU A 445 -2.85 -16.04 3.90
CA LEU A 445 -4.22 -15.91 3.44
C LEU A 445 -4.52 -14.45 3.10
N ILE A 446 -5.23 -14.21 2.00
CA ILE A 446 -5.61 -12.88 1.54
C ILE A 446 -7.12 -12.85 1.35
N LEU A 447 -7.77 -11.92 2.05
CA LEU A 447 -9.19 -11.66 1.97
C LEU A 447 -9.47 -10.43 1.11
N LYS A 448 -10.46 -10.54 0.25
CA LYS A 448 -11.04 -9.45 -0.51
C LYS A 448 -12.51 -9.32 -0.11
N GLY A 449 -12.92 -8.17 0.40
CA GLY A 449 -14.29 -7.97 0.85
C GLY A 449 -14.78 -9.10 1.77
N GLY A 450 -13.94 -9.54 2.72
CA GLY A 450 -14.27 -10.58 3.68
C GLY A 450 -14.25 -12.03 3.18
N ALA A 451 -14.02 -12.25 1.89
CA ALA A 451 -13.94 -13.60 1.30
C ALA A 451 -12.52 -13.96 0.87
N ILE A 452 -12.15 -15.24 0.95
CA ILE A 452 -10.79 -15.70 0.66
C ILE A 452 -10.52 -15.62 -0.85
N ALA A 453 -9.59 -14.75 -1.24
CA ALA A 453 -9.20 -14.49 -2.62
C ALA A 453 -7.92 -15.25 -3.03
N ALA A 454 -6.96 -15.40 -2.11
CA ALA A 454 -5.74 -16.13 -2.36
C ALA A 454 -5.21 -16.80 -1.07
N SER A 455 -4.49 -17.90 -1.24
CA SER A 455 -3.86 -18.62 -0.13
C SER A 455 -2.65 -19.41 -0.59
N LEU A 456 -1.70 -19.62 0.34
CA LEU A 456 -0.66 -20.63 0.18
C LEU A 456 -1.27 -22.02 0.33
N MET A 457 -1.15 -22.86 -0.70
CA MET A 457 -1.71 -24.20 -0.72
C MET A 457 -0.74 -25.19 -1.38
N GLY A 458 -0.74 -26.42 -0.88
CA GLY A 458 -0.02 -27.53 -1.49
C GLY A 458 -0.72 -28.07 -2.75
N ASP A 459 -0.46 -29.33 -3.08
CA ASP A 459 -1.07 -30.00 -4.21
C ASP A 459 -2.59 -30.10 -4.02
N ALA A 460 -3.35 -29.62 -4.99
CA ALA A 460 -4.81 -29.66 -4.97
C ALA A 460 -5.41 -31.08 -5.02
N ASN A 461 -4.63 -32.06 -5.47
CA ASN A 461 -5.03 -33.48 -5.50
C ASN A 461 -4.55 -34.26 -4.26
N ALA A 462 -3.92 -33.60 -3.28
CA ALA A 462 -3.47 -34.27 -2.07
C ALA A 462 -4.63 -34.54 -1.10
N SER A 463 -4.44 -35.54 -0.22
CA SER A 463 -5.43 -35.87 0.82
C SER A 463 -5.58 -34.78 1.88
N ILE A 464 -4.59 -33.91 2.02
CA ILE A 464 -4.57 -32.73 2.91
C ILE A 464 -3.94 -31.54 2.17
N PRO A 465 -4.24 -30.29 2.57
CA PRO A 465 -3.82 -29.10 1.81
C PRO A 465 -2.35 -28.68 2.02
N THR A 466 -1.56 -29.42 2.78
CA THR A 466 -0.24 -29.02 3.26
C THR A 466 0.98 -29.65 2.56
N PRO A 467 0.89 -30.58 1.58
CA PRO A 467 2.09 -31.15 0.94
C PRO A 467 2.91 -30.10 0.20
N GLN A 468 4.22 -30.25 0.26
CA GLN A 468 5.15 -29.47 -0.54
C GLN A 468 5.21 -29.98 -1.99
N PRO A 469 5.49 -29.11 -2.99
CA PRO A 469 5.67 -27.65 -2.83
C PRO A 469 4.35 -26.89 -2.61
N VAL A 470 4.44 -25.81 -1.82
CA VAL A 470 3.32 -24.90 -1.56
C VAL A 470 3.42 -23.74 -2.53
N HIS A 471 2.30 -23.38 -3.15
CA HIS A 471 2.20 -22.29 -4.10
C HIS A 471 1.08 -21.32 -3.71
N TYR A 472 1.18 -20.08 -4.14
CA TYR A 472 0.03 -19.18 -4.13
C TYR A 472 -1.02 -19.67 -5.10
N ARG A 473 -2.25 -19.78 -4.61
CA ARG A 473 -3.38 -20.20 -5.42
C ARG A 473 -4.52 -19.21 -5.28
N PRO A 474 -5.17 -18.82 -6.40
CA PRO A 474 -6.42 -18.08 -6.33
C PRO A 474 -7.49 -18.94 -5.66
N MET A 475 -8.29 -18.32 -4.79
CA MET A 475 -9.41 -18.93 -4.07
C MET A 475 -10.75 -18.38 -4.57
N PHE A 476 -11.85 -18.87 -4.05
CA PHE A 476 -13.21 -18.67 -4.60
C PHE A 476 -13.60 -17.19 -4.78
N ALA A 477 -13.09 -16.26 -3.95
CA ALA A 477 -13.35 -14.84 -4.15
C ALA A 477 -12.68 -14.26 -5.41
N SER A 478 -11.71 -14.97 -6.00
CA SER A 478 -11.06 -14.57 -7.26
C SER A 478 -11.78 -15.09 -8.51
N PHE A 479 -12.88 -15.86 -8.37
CA PHE A 479 -13.54 -16.50 -9.51
C PHE A 479 -14.96 -15.99 -9.72
N GLY A 480 -15.39 -16.05 -10.99
CA GLY A 480 -16.79 -15.82 -11.40
C GLY A 480 -17.32 -14.46 -10.93
N GLY A 481 -18.57 -14.45 -10.51
CA GLY A 481 -19.24 -13.27 -9.97
C GLY A 481 -18.79 -12.88 -8.56
N SER A 482 -18.12 -13.80 -7.82
CA SER A 482 -17.65 -13.51 -6.46
C SER A 482 -16.69 -12.30 -6.44
N ARG A 483 -15.72 -12.25 -7.36
CA ARG A 483 -14.77 -11.12 -7.47
C ARG A 483 -15.46 -9.77 -7.70
N HIS A 484 -16.64 -9.75 -8.30
CA HIS A 484 -17.40 -8.52 -8.50
C HIS A 484 -18.02 -8.01 -7.19
N ALA A 485 -18.45 -8.93 -6.34
CA ALA A 485 -19.02 -8.60 -5.04
C ALA A 485 -17.96 -8.24 -3.99
N THR A 486 -16.74 -8.75 -4.15
CA THR A 486 -15.65 -8.65 -3.15
C THR A 486 -14.56 -7.63 -3.50
N SER A 487 -14.64 -6.99 -4.68
CA SER A 487 -13.66 -5.98 -5.10
C SER A 487 -14.33 -4.69 -5.54
N LEU A 488 -13.57 -3.59 -5.49
CA LEU A 488 -14.04 -2.25 -5.80
C LEU A 488 -13.46 -1.75 -7.12
N THR A 489 -14.24 -0.96 -7.87
CA THR A 489 -13.75 -0.09 -8.92
C THR A 489 -13.94 1.35 -8.45
N PHE A 490 -12.84 2.10 -8.35
CA PHE A 490 -12.88 3.50 -7.98
C PHE A 490 -13.13 4.36 -9.20
N ILE A 491 -14.01 5.35 -9.06
CA ILE A 491 -14.31 6.36 -10.09
C ILE A 491 -14.44 7.74 -9.45
N SER A 492 -14.40 8.78 -10.28
CA SER A 492 -14.69 10.15 -9.84
C SER A 492 -16.16 10.35 -9.51
N GLN A 493 -16.47 11.35 -8.69
CA GLN A 493 -17.84 11.77 -8.38
C GLN A 493 -18.60 12.12 -9.66
N ALA A 494 -17.97 12.89 -10.57
CA ALA A 494 -18.60 13.32 -11.82
C ALA A 494 -18.99 12.14 -12.74
N ALA A 495 -18.21 11.08 -12.76
CA ALA A 495 -18.53 9.86 -13.51
C ALA A 495 -19.69 9.09 -12.88
N ALA A 496 -19.74 9.00 -11.56
CA ALA A 496 -20.84 8.37 -10.85
C ALA A 496 -22.17 9.12 -11.09
N GLU A 497 -22.16 10.44 -10.98
CA GLU A 497 -23.34 11.30 -11.25
C GLU A 497 -23.82 11.21 -12.70
N ALA A 498 -22.91 10.97 -13.64
CA ALA A 498 -23.25 10.75 -15.05
C ALA A 498 -23.79 9.34 -15.35
N GLY A 499 -23.86 8.43 -14.37
CA GLY A 499 -24.31 7.05 -14.56
C GLY A 499 -23.34 6.22 -15.41
N LEU A 500 -22.05 6.52 -15.36
CA LEU A 500 -21.02 5.84 -16.16
C LEU A 500 -20.95 4.32 -15.91
N PRO A 501 -21.07 3.81 -14.65
CA PRO A 501 -21.03 2.38 -14.38
C PRO A 501 -22.08 1.59 -15.16
N GLU A 502 -23.31 2.08 -15.17
CA GLU A 502 -24.44 1.47 -15.88
C GLU A 502 -24.24 1.54 -17.39
N GLN A 503 -23.79 2.67 -17.90
CA GLN A 503 -23.49 2.86 -19.34
C GLN A 503 -22.43 1.88 -19.86
N LEU A 504 -21.40 1.61 -19.05
CA LEU A 504 -20.33 0.68 -19.38
C LEU A 504 -20.64 -0.78 -19.02
N GLY A 505 -21.71 -1.03 -18.25
CA GLY A 505 -22.10 -2.35 -17.77
C GLY A 505 -21.11 -2.95 -16.76
N LEU A 506 -20.50 -2.11 -15.93
CA LEU A 506 -19.54 -2.55 -14.91
C LEU A 506 -20.22 -3.47 -13.89
N LYS A 507 -19.49 -4.48 -13.44
CA LYS A 507 -20.00 -5.53 -12.55
C LYS A 507 -19.53 -5.41 -11.12
N LYS A 508 -18.30 -4.88 -10.93
CA LYS A 508 -17.77 -4.64 -9.59
C LYS A 508 -18.55 -3.57 -8.84
N ARG A 509 -18.46 -3.62 -7.53
CA ARG A 509 -18.93 -2.53 -6.68
C ARG A 509 -18.17 -1.24 -7.02
N ILE A 510 -18.92 -0.15 -7.13
CA ILE A 510 -18.36 1.17 -7.40
C ILE A 510 -18.13 1.89 -6.07
N ALA A 511 -16.95 2.49 -5.95
CA ALA A 511 -16.62 3.40 -4.88
C ALA A 511 -16.15 4.74 -5.47
N VAL A 512 -16.60 5.84 -4.87
CA VAL A 512 -16.30 7.18 -5.36
C VAL A 512 -15.16 7.78 -4.56
N VAL A 513 -14.16 8.34 -5.24
CA VAL A 513 -13.09 9.09 -4.58
C VAL A 513 -13.59 10.42 -4.08
N LYS A 514 -13.12 10.86 -2.91
CA LYS A 514 -13.53 12.13 -2.29
C LYS A 514 -12.51 12.64 -1.28
N GLY A 515 -12.47 13.95 -1.08
CA GLY A 515 -11.59 14.60 -0.12
C GLY A 515 -10.12 14.58 -0.56
N CYS A 516 -9.84 14.55 -1.89
CA CYS A 516 -8.48 14.52 -2.42
C CYS A 516 -7.78 15.88 -2.34
N ARG A 517 -8.55 16.98 -2.35
CA ARG A 517 -8.01 18.33 -2.51
C ARG A 517 -7.72 19.07 -1.20
N ASP A 518 -8.37 18.64 -0.11
CA ASP A 518 -8.18 19.24 1.21
C ASP A 518 -7.05 18.59 2.02
N VAL A 519 -6.45 17.52 1.50
CA VAL A 519 -5.37 16.77 2.18
C VAL A 519 -4.08 17.58 2.15
N GLN A 520 -3.45 17.69 3.32
CA GLN A 520 -2.12 18.24 3.49
C GLN A 520 -1.18 17.15 4.03
N LYS A 521 0.12 17.38 3.97
CA LYS A 521 1.10 16.43 4.50
C LYS A 521 0.88 16.15 5.99
N THR A 522 0.38 17.13 6.74
CA THR A 522 0.04 17.00 8.17
C THR A 522 -1.10 16.02 8.45
N ASP A 523 -1.88 15.63 7.44
CA ASP A 523 -2.95 14.63 7.55
C ASP A 523 -2.43 13.21 7.35
N LEU A 524 -1.18 13.05 6.91
CA LEU A 524 -0.58 11.74 6.65
C LEU A 524 -0.04 11.12 7.94
N ILE A 525 -0.62 10.01 8.31
CA ILE A 525 -0.47 9.36 9.61
C ILE A 525 1.01 8.96 9.85
N HIS A 526 1.59 9.46 10.95
CA HIS A 526 2.97 9.23 11.40
C HIS A 526 4.06 9.64 10.38
N ASN A 527 3.69 10.29 9.27
CA ASN A 527 4.57 10.62 8.16
C ASN A 527 4.34 12.07 7.67
N ASP A 528 4.27 12.97 8.62
CA ASP A 528 3.89 14.38 8.50
C ASP A 528 5.05 15.37 8.70
N TYR A 529 6.27 14.86 8.88
CA TYR A 529 7.44 15.70 9.12
C TYR A 529 7.78 16.59 7.91
N LEU A 530 7.99 17.88 8.18
CA LEU A 530 8.25 18.93 7.19
C LEU A 530 9.65 19.52 7.40
N PRO A 531 10.72 18.84 6.97
CA PRO A 531 12.07 19.34 7.09
C PRO A 531 12.36 20.49 6.12
N SER A 532 13.23 21.42 6.52
CA SER A 532 13.90 22.32 5.58
C SER A 532 15.02 21.54 4.89
N ILE A 533 14.82 21.18 3.61
CA ILE A 533 15.79 20.39 2.85
C ILE A 533 16.66 21.31 1.99
N ASP A 534 17.97 21.11 2.10
CA ASP A 534 18.99 21.74 1.26
C ASP A 534 19.79 20.67 0.54
N VAL A 535 20.03 20.87 -0.76
CA VAL A 535 20.83 19.97 -1.60
C VAL A 535 21.96 20.77 -2.23
N ASP A 536 23.20 20.36 -1.95
CA ASP A 536 24.38 20.98 -2.53
C ASP A 536 24.49 20.62 -4.02
N PRO A 537 24.49 21.59 -4.95
CA PRO A 537 24.46 21.30 -6.38
C PRO A 537 25.77 20.73 -6.95
N GLN A 538 26.86 20.76 -6.19
CA GLN A 538 28.17 20.25 -6.61
C GLN A 538 28.44 18.85 -6.04
N THR A 539 28.12 18.65 -4.76
CA THR A 539 28.42 17.41 -4.05
C THR A 539 27.20 16.49 -3.91
N TYR A 540 26.00 17.00 -4.23
CA TYR A 540 24.69 16.34 -4.07
C TYR A 540 24.35 15.96 -2.62
N GLN A 541 25.11 16.41 -1.66
CA GLN A 541 24.83 16.20 -0.24
C GLN A 541 23.50 16.80 0.14
N VAL A 542 22.68 16.02 0.85
CA VAL A 542 21.36 16.42 1.33
C VAL A 542 21.44 16.74 2.81
N LYS A 543 20.92 17.89 3.21
CA LYS A 543 20.71 18.27 4.61
C LYS A 543 19.25 18.47 4.90
N ALA A 544 18.80 18.04 6.06
CA ALA A 544 17.49 18.35 6.61
C ALA A 544 17.68 19.10 7.93
N ASP A 545 17.08 20.29 8.04
CA ASP A 545 17.23 21.18 9.20
C ASP A 545 18.71 21.43 9.59
N GLY A 546 19.56 21.55 8.56
CA GLY A 546 21.01 21.77 8.70
C GLY A 546 21.82 20.51 9.00
N MET A 547 21.21 19.36 9.26
CA MET A 547 21.89 18.10 9.51
C MET A 547 22.12 17.33 8.20
N LEU A 548 23.37 16.89 7.97
CA LEU A 548 23.71 16.04 6.83
C LEU A 548 23.00 14.68 6.95
N LEU A 549 22.32 14.28 5.88
CA LEU A 549 21.66 12.98 5.78
C LEU A 549 22.55 12.01 4.99
N TRP A 550 23.15 11.08 5.69
CA TRP A 550 23.93 9.99 5.08
C TRP A 550 23.72 8.70 5.83
N CYS A 551 23.52 7.62 5.10
CA CYS A 551 23.52 6.27 5.63
C CYS A 551 24.34 5.34 4.75
N GLU A 552 24.93 4.30 5.33
CA GLU A 552 25.70 3.32 4.58
C GLU A 552 24.80 2.41 3.73
N PRO A 553 25.24 1.99 2.54
CA PRO A 553 24.50 1.00 1.77
C PRO A 553 24.45 -0.33 2.53
N ALA A 554 23.31 -1.00 2.50
CA ALA A 554 23.18 -2.31 3.12
C ALA A 554 23.98 -3.35 2.32
N GLU A 555 24.69 -4.22 3.04
CA GLU A 555 25.43 -5.36 2.49
C GLU A 555 24.59 -6.63 2.47
N VAL A 556 23.70 -6.76 3.46
CA VAL A 556 22.80 -7.89 3.64
C VAL A 556 21.41 -7.38 3.96
N LEU A 557 20.43 -7.89 3.26
CA LEU A 557 19.03 -7.62 3.51
C LEU A 557 18.36 -8.82 4.18
N PRO A 558 17.48 -8.59 5.17
CA PRO A 558 16.54 -9.61 5.62
C PRO A 558 15.49 -9.87 4.53
N MET A 559 14.66 -10.88 4.73
CA MET A 559 13.52 -11.15 3.86
C MET A 559 13.95 -11.40 2.38
N ALA A 560 15.12 -11.99 2.20
CA ALA A 560 15.74 -12.18 0.90
C ALA A 560 15.59 -13.64 0.40
N GLN A 561 16.50 -14.10 -0.44
CA GLN A 561 16.45 -15.36 -1.21
C GLN A 561 15.95 -16.58 -0.45
N ARG A 562 16.34 -16.78 0.81
CA ARG A 562 15.93 -17.97 1.58
C ARG A 562 14.41 -18.12 1.73
N TYR A 563 13.65 -17.03 1.64
CA TYR A 563 12.19 -17.05 1.69
C TYR A 563 11.56 -17.54 0.39
N PHE A 564 12.31 -17.56 -0.70
CA PHE A 564 11.83 -17.93 -2.04
C PHE A 564 12.30 -19.31 -2.49
N LEU A 565 13.05 -20.00 -1.64
CA LEU A 565 13.54 -21.37 -1.92
C LEU A 565 12.51 -22.47 -1.57
N PHE A 566 11.47 -22.14 -0.80
CA PHE A 566 10.52 -23.10 -0.28
C PHE A 566 9.08 -22.62 -0.48
#